data_3e7db58e256132e1b7bbeaa869d56183
#
_entry.id   3e7db58e256132e1b7bbeaa869d56183
#
_cell.length_a   1.000
_cell.length_b   1.000
_cell.length_c   1.000
_cell.angle_alpha   90.00
_cell.angle_beta   90.00
_cell.angle_gamma   90.00
#
_symmetry.space_group_name_H-M   'P 1'
#
loop_
_entity.id
_entity.type
_entity.pdbx_description
1 polymer ?
#
loop_
_entity_poly.entity_id
_entity_poly.type
_entity_poly.pdbx_seq_one_letter_code
_entity_poly.pdbx_strand_id
1 'polypeptide(L)'
;MDLLVAEVVQLFYTLLWPMIRISAFLLTAPFFSIQAVTVRIRVLLALLLTWMVYPLAEWPVIDPLTALGLQEIFMQIFIGVLLGTLLQVVSAALIVGGQAISASMGLSMANMVDPNMGNVPVIAQFLIICSTLIFLALGGHIIVISLLLESFQLMPIGEMFEAQPLMALIIQWSSMMFLGAVLLAMPIMVSLLLINIGLGVITRAAPALNIFAVGFPAMILAGIILLSMSMSSIGFRIQWLWQESFKIMNQALGVA
;
A
#
# COMPACT_ATOMS: atom_id res chain seq x y z
N MET A 1 -12.39 32.12 -34.69
CA MET A 1 -12.65 31.92 -33.25
C MET A 1 -13.10 30.49 -32.97
N ASP A 2 -14.00 29.95 -33.76
CA ASP A 2 -14.53 28.59 -33.57
C ASP A 2 -13.49 27.46 -33.74
N LEU A 3 -12.50 27.63 -34.61
CA LEU A 3 -11.41 26.67 -34.80
C LEU A 3 -10.49 26.60 -33.57
N LEU A 4 -10.15 27.74 -32.97
CA LEU A 4 -9.35 27.81 -31.74
C LEU A 4 -10.09 27.17 -30.55
N VAL A 5 -11.40 27.34 -30.45
CA VAL A 5 -12.22 26.73 -29.41
C VAL A 5 -12.24 25.20 -29.57
N ALA A 6 -12.39 24.70 -30.82
CA ALA A 6 -12.38 23.27 -31.10
C ALA A 6 -11.03 22.63 -30.78
N GLU A 7 -9.91 23.28 -31.11
CA GLU A 7 -8.56 22.80 -30.77
C GLU A 7 -8.33 22.75 -29.26
N VAL A 8 -8.77 23.77 -28.51
CA VAL A 8 -8.65 23.78 -27.04
C VAL A 8 -9.49 22.69 -26.40
N VAL A 9 -10.71 22.44 -26.91
CA VAL A 9 -11.57 21.37 -26.41
C VAL A 9 -10.96 20.00 -26.69
N GLN A 10 -10.39 19.79 -27.89
CA GLN A 10 -9.69 18.55 -28.23
C GLN A 10 -8.49 18.31 -27.31
N LEU A 11 -7.67 19.34 -27.09
CA LEU A 11 -6.53 19.27 -26.19
C LEU A 11 -6.98 18.92 -24.75
N PHE A 12 -8.07 19.50 -24.29
CA PHE A 12 -8.64 19.18 -22.99
C PHE A 12 -9.07 17.71 -22.89
N TYR A 13 -9.76 17.20 -23.92
CA TYR A 13 -10.20 15.78 -23.95
C TYR A 13 -9.01 14.82 -23.94
N THR A 14 -7.97 15.09 -24.71
CA THR A 14 -6.79 14.22 -24.76
C THR A 14 -5.98 14.22 -23.45
N LEU A 15 -5.92 15.36 -22.74
CA LEU A 15 -5.28 15.45 -21.42
C LEU A 15 -6.08 14.78 -20.30
N LEU A 16 -7.39 14.72 -20.42
CA LEU A 16 -8.29 14.20 -19.40
C LEU A 16 -8.04 12.71 -19.15
N TRP A 17 -7.82 11.92 -20.17
CA TRP A 17 -7.68 10.48 -20.08
C TRP A 17 -6.49 10.02 -19.23
N PRO A 18 -5.24 10.44 -19.52
CA PRO A 18 -4.11 10.09 -18.67
C PRO A 18 -4.24 10.67 -17.26
N MET A 19 -4.84 11.84 -17.11
CA MET A 19 -5.07 12.46 -15.81
C MET A 19 -5.98 11.61 -14.92
N ILE A 20 -7.04 11.00 -15.46
CA ILE A 20 -7.96 10.14 -14.69
C ILE A 20 -7.21 8.92 -14.16
N ARG A 21 -6.47 8.18 -15.00
CA ARG A 21 -5.72 6.99 -14.59
C ARG A 21 -4.67 7.33 -13.53
N ILE A 22 -3.88 8.37 -13.78
CA ILE A 22 -2.83 8.82 -12.85
C ILE A 22 -3.44 9.27 -11.51
N SER A 23 -4.54 10.03 -11.54
CA SER A 23 -5.23 10.48 -10.33
C SER A 23 -5.77 9.31 -9.52
N ALA A 24 -6.42 8.35 -10.17
CA ALA A 24 -6.95 7.14 -9.53
C ALA A 24 -5.84 6.30 -8.89
N PHE A 25 -4.70 6.17 -9.56
CA PHE A 25 -3.51 5.51 -9.03
C PHE A 25 -2.96 6.24 -7.79
N LEU A 26 -2.76 7.56 -7.86
CA LEU A 26 -2.24 8.35 -6.74
C LEU A 26 -3.18 8.38 -5.52
N LEU A 27 -4.48 8.17 -5.71
CA LEU A 27 -5.45 8.06 -4.62
C LEU A 27 -5.34 6.73 -3.88
N THR A 28 -4.94 5.66 -4.56
CA THR A 28 -4.90 4.30 -4.01
C THR A 28 -3.52 3.83 -3.62
N ALA A 29 -2.46 4.36 -4.25
CA ALA A 29 -1.08 4.00 -3.93
C ALA A 29 -0.68 4.48 -2.53
N PRO A 30 -0.11 3.60 -1.67
CA PRO A 30 0.02 3.83 -0.23
C PRO A 30 0.87 5.06 0.14
N PHE A 31 1.88 5.39 -0.66
CA PHE A 31 2.78 6.52 -0.36
C PHE A 31 2.16 7.87 -0.70
N PHE A 32 1.26 7.91 -1.66
CA PHE A 32 0.59 9.12 -2.11
C PHE A 32 -0.76 9.31 -1.41
N SER A 33 -1.34 8.25 -0.84
CA SER A 33 -2.62 8.28 -0.13
C SER A 33 -2.50 8.65 1.36
N ILE A 34 -1.29 8.87 1.88
CA ILE A 34 -1.04 9.26 3.28
C ILE A 34 -1.75 10.58 3.59
N GLN A 35 -2.32 10.72 4.79
CA GLN A 35 -3.04 11.92 5.23
C GLN A 35 -2.19 13.21 5.16
N ALA A 36 -0.87 13.10 5.26
CA ALA A 36 0.06 14.22 5.13
C ALA A 36 0.06 14.83 3.71
N VAL A 37 -0.31 14.05 2.68
CA VAL A 37 -0.40 14.52 1.30
C VAL A 37 -1.81 15.03 1.04
N THR A 38 -1.97 16.34 1.04
CA THR A 38 -3.28 16.98 0.78
C THR A 38 -3.77 16.68 -0.64
N VAL A 39 -5.09 16.73 -0.83
CA VAL A 39 -5.72 16.53 -2.16
C VAL A 39 -5.13 17.49 -3.20
N ARG A 40 -4.81 18.71 -2.81
CA ARG A 40 -4.20 19.72 -3.69
C ARG A 40 -2.85 19.27 -4.24
N ILE A 41 -2.00 18.69 -3.39
CA ILE A 41 -0.69 18.15 -3.79
C ILE A 41 -0.87 16.97 -4.76
N ARG A 42 -1.83 16.09 -4.49
CA ARG A 42 -2.13 14.95 -5.38
C ARG A 42 -2.60 15.40 -6.76
N VAL A 43 -3.49 16.38 -6.82
CA VAL A 43 -3.98 16.95 -8.09
C VAL A 43 -2.83 17.61 -8.85
N LEU A 44 -1.99 18.40 -8.19
CA LEU A 44 -0.81 19.00 -8.82
C LEU A 44 0.16 17.94 -9.35
N LEU A 45 0.41 16.90 -8.56
CA LEU A 45 1.28 15.80 -8.98
C LEU A 45 0.69 15.03 -10.17
N ALA A 46 -0.62 14.79 -10.16
CA ALA A 46 -1.32 14.17 -11.29
C ALA A 46 -1.20 15.02 -12.56
N LEU A 47 -1.38 16.32 -12.46
CA LEU A 47 -1.22 17.25 -13.57
C LEU A 47 0.22 17.27 -14.11
N LEU A 48 1.21 17.31 -13.22
CA LEU A 48 2.63 17.28 -13.61
C LEU A 48 2.99 15.98 -14.31
N LEU A 49 2.57 14.83 -13.78
CA LEU A 49 2.80 13.54 -14.40
C LEU A 49 2.06 13.44 -15.74
N THR A 50 0.82 13.91 -15.82
CA THR A 50 0.06 13.95 -17.08
C THR A 50 0.78 14.80 -18.13
N TRP A 51 1.27 15.98 -17.75
CA TRP A 51 2.04 16.84 -18.64
C TRP A 51 3.32 16.16 -19.14
N MET A 52 4.00 15.43 -18.26
CA MET A 52 5.24 14.71 -18.61
C MET A 52 4.97 13.51 -19.56
N VAL A 53 3.83 12.83 -19.37
CA VAL A 53 3.42 11.68 -20.19
C VAL A 53 2.83 12.09 -21.53
N TYR A 54 2.19 13.26 -21.58
CA TYR A 54 1.46 13.72 -22.74
C TYR A 54 2.22 13.62 -24.09
N PRO A 55 3.51 14.03 -24.17
CA PRO A 55 4.28 13.93 -25.42
C PRO A 55 4.75 12.50 -25.76
N LEU A 56 4.57 11.52 -24.87
CA LEU A 56 5.11 10.16 -25.04
C LEU A 56 4.15 9.19 -25.78
N ALA A 57 2.90 9.58 -25.95
CA ALA A 57 1.88 8.75 -26.59
C ALA A 57 0.89 9.59 -27.41
N GLU A 58 0.27 8.95 -28.38
CA GLU A 58 -0.87 9.53 -29.11
C GLU A 58 -2.16 9.24 -28.33
N TRP A 59 -2.91 10.30 -28.04
CA TRP A 59 -4.11 10.21 -27.21
C TRP A 59 -5.37 10.25 -28.09
N PRO A 60 -6.31 9.31 -27.94
CA PRO A 60 -7.54 9.33 -28.69
C PRO A 60 -8.42 10.52 -28.30
N VAL A 61 -9.03 11.15 -29.31
CA VAL A 61 -10.01 12.22 -29.10
C VAL A 61 -11.38 11.57 -28.90
N ILE A 62 -11.68 11.17 -27.69
CA ILE A 62 -12.99 10.61 -27.30
C ILE A 62 -13.73 11.69 -26.50
N ASP A 63 -14.98 11.96 -26.88
CA ASP A 63 -15.83 12.89 -26.13
C ASP A 63 -16.28 12.20 -24.82
N PRO A 64 -15.90 12.74 -23.64
CA PRO A 64 -16.23 12.17 -22.33
C PRO A 64 -17.72 12.15 -22.00
N LEU A 65 -18.56 12.92 -22.74
CA LEU A 65 -20.01 12.97 -22.53
C LEU A 65 -20.76 11.91 -23.34
N THR A 66 -20.09 11.16 -24.21
CA THR A 66 -20.68 10.03 -24.94
C THR A 66 -20.73 8.78 -24.06
N ALA A 67 -21.54 7.79 -24.46
CA ALA A 67 -21.59 6.49 -23.79
C ALA A 67 -20.22 5.78 -23.78
N LEU A 68 -19.46 5.88 -24.88
CA LEU A 68 -18.09 5.37 -24.98
C LEU A 68 -17.16 6.12 -24.04
N GLY A 69 -17.26 7.46 -23.96
CA GLY A 69 -16.47 8.27 -23.04
C GLY A 69 -16.74 7.93 -21.59
N LEU A 70 -17.99 7.74 -21.19
CA LEU A 70 -18.34 7.31 -19.83
C LEU A 70 -17.77 5.93 -19.52
N GLN A 71 -17.86 4.96 -20.43
CA GLN A 71 -17.24 3.64 -20.26
C GLN A 71 -15.74 3.77 -20.07
N GLU A 72 -15.09 4.63 -20.85
CA GLU A 72 -13.65 4.86 -20.78
C GLU A 72 -13.24 5.49 -19.45
N ILE A 73 -14.01 6.46 -18.91
CA ILE A 73 -13.78 7.03 -17.59
C ILE A 73 -13.72 5.92 -16.52
N PHE A 74 -14.72 5.01 -16.53
CA PHE A 74 -14.74 3.89 -15.58
C PHE A 74 -13.52 2.97 -15.76
N MET A 75 -13.12 2.68 -17.00
CA MET A 75 -11.96 1.84 -17.28
C MET A 75 -10.65 2.49 -16.80
N GLN A 76 -10.44 3.78 -17.04
CA GLN A 76 -9.24 4.48 -16.61
C GLN A 76 -9.16 4.55 -15.07
N ILE A 77 -10.27 4.83 -14.39
CA ILE A 77 -10.34 4.77 -12.93
C ILE A 77 -10.03 3.34 -12.44
N PHE A 78 -10.64 2.34 -13.05
CA PHE A 78 -10.47 0.94 -12.69
C PHE A 78 -9.00 0.51 -12.79
N ILE A 79 -8.32 0.76 -13.91
CA ILE A 79 -6.90 0.43 -14.10
C ILE A 79 -6.03 1.16 -13.07
N GLY A 80 -6.24 2.46 -12.87
CA GLY A 80 -5.48 3.24 -11.90
C GLY A 80 -5.64 2.72 -10.46
N VAL A 81 -6.88 2.45 -10.04
CA VAL A 81 -7.18 1.87 -8.72
C VAL A 81 -6.55 0.49 -8.57
N LEU A 82 -6.62 -0.36 -9.58
CA LEU A 82 -6.04 -1.70 -9.54
C LEU A 82 -4.53 -1.66 -9.32
N LEU A 83 -3.81 -0.87 -10.12
CA LEU A 83 -2.36 -0.72 -9.98
C LEU A 83 -1.98 -0.19 -8.58
N GLY A 84 -2.72 0.77 -8.05
CA GLY A 84 -2.50 1.29 -6.70
C GLY A 84 -2.80 0.27 -5.59
N THR A 85 -3.84 -0.56 -5.77
CA THR A 85 -4.20 -1.60 -4.79
C THR A 85 -3.18 -2.73 -4.71
N LEU A 86 -2.48 -3.06 -5.81
CA LEU A 86 -1.38 -4.03 -5.77
C LEU A 86 -0.28 -3.60 -4.80
N LEU A 87 0.06 -2.32 -4.74
CA LEU A 87 1.01 -1.77 -3.78
C LEU A 87 0.44 -1.72 -2.36
N GLN A 88 -0.88 -1.47 -2.24
CA GLN A 88 -1.56 -1.37 -0.95
C GLN A 88 -1.52 -2.69 -0.15
N VAL A 89 -1.47 -3.85 -0.82
CA VAL A 89 -1.35 -5.17 -0.19
C VAL A 89 -0.11 -5.25 0.70
N VAL A 90 1.02 -4.69 0.27
CA VAL A 90 2.26 -4.66 1.09
C VAL A 90 2.05 -3.84 2.36
N SER A 91 1.50 -2.64 2.24
CA SER A 91 1.20 -1.79 3.40
C SER A 91 0.21 -2.44 4.36
N ALA A 92 -0.81 -3.11 3.83
CA ALA A 92 -1.79 -3.85 4.62
C ALA A 92 -1.14 -5.02 5.38
N ALA A 93 -0.21 -5.76 4.76
CA ALA A 93 0.56 -6.82 5.43
C ALA A 93 1.35 -6.27 6.64
N LEU A 94 1.97 -5.10 6.50
CA LEU A 94 2.71 -4.45 7.58
C LEU A 94 1.79 -3.98 8.72
N ILE A 95 0.62 -3.44 8.39
CA ILE A 95 -0.38 -3.02 9.37
C ILE A 95 -0.85 -4.24 10.18
N VAL A 96 -1.28 -5.30 9.50
CA VAL A 96 -1.77 -6.52 10.15
C VAL A 96 -0.67 -7.19 10.97
N GLY A 97 0.55 -7.31 10.43
CA GLY A 97 1.70 -7.85 11.15
C GLY A 97 2.08 -7.03 12.37
N GLY A 98 2.12 -5.70 12.23
CA GLY A 98 2.39 -4.78 13.35
C GLY A 98 1.30 -4.80 14.43
N GLN A 99 0.03 -4.96 14.04
CA GLN A 99 -1.08 -5.15 14.98
C GLN A 99 -0.93 -6.46 15.76
N ALA A 100 -0.57 -7.55 15.09
CA ALA A 100 -0.35 -8.84 15.72
C ALA A 100 0.80 -8.81 16.74
N ILE A 101 1.92 -8.14 16.39
CA ILE A 101 3.03 -7.91 17.33
C ILE A 101 2.58 -7.06 18.51
N SER A 102 1.92 -5.93 18.26
CA SER A 102 1.41 -5.04 19.32
C SER A 102 0.46 -5.76 20.27
N ALA A 103 -0.44 -6.58 19.74
CA ALA A 103 -1.36 -7.39 20.55
C ALA A 103 -0.60 -8.39 21.42
N SER A 104 0.42 -9.05 20.89
CA SER A 104 1.26 -10.01 21.62
C SER A 104 2.11 -9.36 22.72
N MET A 105 2.46 -8.07 22.55
CA MET A 105 3.13 -7.26 23.59
C MET A 105 2.15 -6.76 24.68
N GLY A 106 0.83 -6.93 24.49
CA GLY A 106 -0.20 -6.40 25.37
C GLY A 106 -0.55 -4.92 25.14
N LEU A 107 0.04 -4.27 24.13
CA LEU A 107 -0.21 -2.84 23.84
C LEU A 107 -1.65 -2.55 23.41
N SER A 108 -2.40 -3.56 22.97
CA SER A 108 -3.82 -3.44 22.64
C SER A 108 -4.69 -3.08 23.85
N MET A 109 -4.23 -3.37 25.07
CA MET A 109 -4.91 -2.94 26.30
C MET A 109 -4.92 -1.42 26.46
N ALA A 110 -3.89 -0.72 25.98
CA ALA A 110 -3.82 0.74 26.04
C ALA A 110 -4.92 1.40 25.16
N ASN A 111 -5.27 0.80 24.04
CA ASN A 111 -6.34 1.29 23.17
C ASN A 111 -7.74 1.14 23.79
N MET A 112 -7.91 0.23 24.77
CA MET A 112 -9.18 0.09 25.52
C MET A 112 -9.36 1.23 26.53
N VAL A 113 -8.27 1.86 26.97
CA VAL A 113 -8.30 2.96 27.98
C VAL A 113 -8.60 4.30 27.31
N ASP A 114 -8.10 4.53 26.11
CA ASP A 114 -8.36 5.76 25.35
C ASP A 114 -8.64 5.45 23.87
N PRO A 115 -9.93 5.39 23.48
CA PRO A 115 -10.33 5.13 22.07
C PRO A 115 -9.88 6.24 21.10
N ASN A 116 -9.50 7.42 21.59
CA ASN A 116 -9.11 8.56 20.77
C ASN A 116 -7.64 8.53 20.34
N MET A 117 -6.84 7.62 20.87
CA MET A 117 -5.40 7.48 20.55
C MET A 117 -5.09 6.89 19.16
N GLY A 118 -6.03 6.94 18.24
CA GLY A 118 -5.81 6.54 16.83
C GLY A 118 -5.83 5.02 16.61
N ASN A 119 -6.38 4.61 15.47
CA ASN A 119 -6.65 3.21 15.16
C ASN A 119 -5.43 2.38 14.73
N VAL A 120 -4.25 2.97 14.58
CA VAL A 120 -3.05 2.26 14.09
C VAL A 120 -2.04 2.10 15.22
N PRO A 121 -1.75 0.86 15.64
CA PRO A 121 -0.75 0.59 16.70
C PRO A 121 0.63 1.14 16.36
N VAL A 122 1.34 1.63 17.36
CA VAL A 122 2.67 2.26 17.24
C VAL A 122 3.66 1.37 16.48
N ILE A 123 3.63 0.05 16.72
CA ILE A 123 4.50 -0.90 16.02
C ILE A 123 4.18 -0.98 14.53
N ALA A 124 2.89 -0.97 14.16
CA ALA A 124 2.49 -0.95 12.74
C ALA A 124 2.95 0.34 12.06
N GLN A 125 2.81 1.48 12.73
CA GLN A 125 3.28 2.77 12.23
C GLN A 125 4.80 2.79 12.03
N PHE A 126 5.55 2.25 12.97
CA PHE A 126 7.00 2.08 12.86
C PHE A 126 7.38 1.21 11.65
N LEU A 127 6.71 0.06 11.46
CA LEU A 127 6.96 -0.81 10.29
C LEU A 127 6.64 -0.12 8.96
N ILE A 128 5.57 0.68 8.90
CA ILE A 128 5.23 1.46 7.70
C ILE A 128 6.34 2.48 7.37
N ILE A 129 6.86 3.19 8.38
CA ILE A 129 7.96 4.15 8.18
C ILE A 129 9.20 3.43 7.66
N CYS A 130 9.61 2.32 8.29
CA CYS A 130 10.74 1.51 7.82
C CYS A 130 10.53 1.02 6.39
N SER A 131 9.31 0.56 6.08
CA SER A 131 8.93 0.10 4.75
C SER A 131 9.01 1.20 3.70
N THR A 132 8.57 2.40 4.05
CA THR A 132 8.68 3.57 3.15
C THR A 132 10.14 3.89 2.83
N LEU A 133 11.01 3.85 3.84
CA LEU A 133 12.45 4.08 3.64
C LEU A 133 13.07 2.98 2.76
N ILE A 134 12.72 1.72 2.98
CA ILE A 134 13.18 0.59 2.15
C ILE A 134 12.67 0.74 0.71
N PHE A 135 11.40 1.08 0.51
CA PHE A 135 10.82 1.34 -0.80
C PHE A 135 11.58 2.44 -1.55
N LEU A 136 11.88 3.55 -0.89
CA LEU A 136 12.66 4.64 -1.47
C LEU A 136 14.10 4.21 -1.79
N ALA A 137 14.74 3.45 -0.91
CA ALA A 137 16.09 2.92 -1.10
C ALA A 137 16.19 1.93 -2.28
N LEU A 138 15.11 1.18 -2.55
CA LEU A 138 14.99 0.29 -3.72
C LEU A 138 14.72 1.05 -5.03
N GLY A 139 14.57 2.36 -5.00
CA GLY A 139 14.13 3.15 -6.16
C GLY A 139 12.67 2.88 -6.55
N GLY A 140 11.86 2.36 -5.61
CA GLY A 140 10.48 1.93 -5.87
C GLY A 140 9.60 3.03 -6.45
N HIS A 141 9.83 4.29 -6.10
CA HIS A 141 9.12 5.42 -6.68
C HIS A 141 9.36 5.56 -8.19
N ILE A 142 10.58 5.28 -8.66
CA ILE A 142 10.91 5.32 -10.10
C ILE A 142 10.25 4.13 -10.79
N ILE A 143 10.38 2.92 -10.22
CA ILE A 143 9.81 1.68 -10.77
C ILE A 143 8.28 1.83 -10.94
N VAL A 144 7.60 2.33 -9.92
CA VAL A 144 6.15 2.48 -9.93
C VAL A 144 5.69 3.53 -10.95
N ILE A 145 6.42 4.63 -11.08
CA ILE A 145 6.12 5.64 -12.10
C ILE A 145 6.36 5.04 -13.50
N SER A 146 7.46 4.33 -13.75
CA SER A 146 7.71 3.70 -15.06
C SER A 146 6.62 2.68 -15.42
N LEU A 147 6.20 1.83 -14.48
CA LEU A 147 5.11 0.87 -14.69
C LEU A 147 3.77 1.55 -14.97
N LEU A 148 3.50 2.68 -14.31
CA LEU A 148 2.32 3.48 -14.60
C LEU A 148 2.37 4.06 -16.01
N LEU A 149 3.53 4.51 -16.49
CA LEU A 149 3.72 4.98 -17.86
C LEU A 149 3.57 3.86 -18.88
N GLU A 150 4.19 2.71 -18.63
CA GLU A 150 4.07 1.52 -19.48
C GLU A 150 2.63 1.03 -19.56
N SER A 151 1.80 1.23 -18.52
CA SER A 151 0.39 0.88 -18.52
C SER A 151 -0.41 1.56 -19.64
N PHE A 152 0.00 2.72 -20.12
CA PHE A 152 -0.65 3.40 -21.24
C PHE A 152 -0.33 2.77 -22.58
N GLN A 153 0.83 2.12 -22.72
CA GLN A 153 1.22 1.40 -23.93
C GLN A 153 0.61 0.00 -24.00
N LEU A 154 0.51 -0.66 -22.83
CA LEU A 154 0.03 -2.05 -22.72
C LEU A 154 -1.50 -2.15 -22.57
N MET A 155 -2.12 -1.11 -22.07
CA MET A 155 -3.58 -0.95 -21.92
C MET A 155 -3.99 0.40 -22.53
N PRO A 156 -4.00 0.53 -23.86
CA PRO A 156 -4.29 1.78 -24.53
C PRO A 156 -5.71 2.27 -24.21
N ILE A 157 -5.87 3.58 -24.26
CA ILE A 157 -7.17 4.23 -24.07
C ILE A 157 -8.05 4.00 -25.30
N GLY A 158 -9.31 3.59 -25.08
CA GLY A 158 -10.26 3.32 -26.17
C GLY A 158 -10.25 1.89 -26.68
N GLU A 159 -9.37 1.02 -26.19
CA GLU A 159 -9.38 -0.40 -26.50
C GLU A 159 -10.13 -1.22 -25.44
N MET A 160 -10.83 -2.29 -25.90
CA MET A 160 -11.49 -3.18 -24.95
C MET A 160 -10.45 -4.00 -24.18
N PHE A 161 -10.45 -3.84 -22.89
CA PHE A 161 -9.60 -4.58 -21.96
C PHE A 161 -10.42 -5.64 -21.22
N GLU A 162 -9.89 -6.87 -21.17
CA GLU A 162 -10.48 -7.93 -20.34
C GLU A 162 -10.09 -7.75 -18.86
N ALA A 163 -11.03 -7.26 -18.06
CA ALA A 163 -10.80 -7.01 -16.62
C ALA A 163 -10.68 -8.31 -15.81
N GLN A 164 -11.20 -9.43 -16.29
CA GLN A 164 -11.30 -10.70 -15.54
C GLN A 164 -9.93 -11.28 -15.12
N PRO A 165 -8.90 -11.38 -16.00
CA PRO A 165 -7.59 -11.89 -15.61
C PRO A 165 -6.93 -11.02 -14.55
N LEU A 166 -7.06 -9.71 -14.67
CA LEU A 166 -6.49 -8.74 -13.74
C LEU A 166 -7.15 -8.82 -12.36
N MET A 167 -8.47 -8.94 -12.31
CA MET A 167 -9.19 -9.14 -11.05
C MET A 167 -8.79 -10.44 -10.36
N ALA A 168 -8.63 -11.54 -11.11
CA ALA A 168 -8.18 -12.81 -10.56
C ALA A 168 -6.77 -12.69 -9.95
N LEU A 169 -5.85 -12.01 -10.63
CA LEU A 169 -4.50 -11.74 -10.14
C LEU A 169 -4.51 -10.94 -8.84
N ILE A 170 -5.35 -9.90 -8.73
CA ILE A 170 -5.48 -9.08 -7.53
C ILE A 170 -6.02 -9.90 -6.37
N ILE A 171 -7.05 -10.69 -6.58
CA ILE A 171 -7.61 -11.56 -5.53
C ILE A 171 -6.55 -12.54 -5.04
N GLN A 172 -5.81 -13.17 -5.95
CA GLN A 172 -4.71 -14.06 -5.60
C GLN A 172 -3.61 -13.32 -4.82
N TRP A 173 -3.18 -12.16 -5.29
CA TRP A 173 -2.17 -11.34 -4.64
C TRP A 173 -2.62 -10.82 -3.27
N SER A 174 -3.90 -10.53 -3.08
CA SER A 174 -4.45 -10.08 -1.80
C SER A 174 -4.22 -11.08 -0.67
N SER A 175 -4.08 -12.37 -0.97
CA SER A 175 -3.72 -13.40 0.02
C SER A 175 -2.33 -13.15 0.64
N MET A 176 -1.43 -12.49 -0.09
CA MET A 176 -0.10 -12.10 0.39
C MET A 176 -0.13 -11.10 1.54
N MET A 177 -1.22 -10.36 1.71
CA MET A 177 -1.40 -9.52 2.90
C MET A 177 -1.32 -10.36 4.18
N PHE A 178 -2.04 -11.47 4.23
CA PHE A 178 -2.03 -12.36 5.41
C PHE A 178 -0.74 -13.13 5.54
N LEU A 179 -0.23 -13.70 4.45
CA LEU A 179 1.02 -14.44 4.46
C LEU A 179 2.19 -13.54 4.87
N GLY A 180 2.28 -12.34 4.29
CA GLY A 180 3.31 -11.35 4.64
C GLY A 180 3.22 -10.91 6.10
N ALA A 181 2.01 -10.67 6.62
CA ALA A 181 1.79 -10.33 8.02
C ALA A 181 2.26 -11.44 8.96
N VAL A 182 1.92 -12.71 8.67
CA VAL A 182 2.35 -13.88 9.46
C VAL A 182 3.87 -14.03 9.41
N LEU A 183 4.48 -13.96 8.23
CA LEU A 183 5.92 -14.06 8.07
C LEU A 183 6.68 -12.97 8.84
N LEU A 184 6.15 -11.76 8.91
CA LEU A 184 6.74 -10.65 9.67
C LEU A 184 6.57 -10.84 11.18
N ALA A 185 5.37 -11.19 11.63
CA ALA A 185 5.01 -11.17 13.04
C ALA A 185 5.39 -12.47 13.78
N MET A 186 5.33 -13.62 13.12
CA MET A 186 5.44 -14.93 13.75
C MET A 186 6.71 -15.14 14.61
N PRO A 187 7.93 -14.76 14.19
CA PRO A 187 9.12 -14.95 15.02
C PRO A 187 9.02 -14.25 16.35
N ILE A 188 8.51 -13.01 16.35
CA ILE A 188 8.34 -12.19 17.56
C ILE A 188 7.20 -12.72 18.41
N MET A 189 6.06 -13.05 17.79
CA MET A 189 4.88 -13.56 18.49
C MET A 189 5.16 -14.88 19.23
N VAL A 190 5.84 -15.82 18.55
CA VAL A 190 6.22 -17.11 19.17
C VAL A 190 7.17 -16.90 20.35
N SER A 191 8.15 -16.02 20.21
CA SER A 191 9.07 -15.69 21.30
C SER A 191 8.35 -15.03 22.48
N LEU A 192 7.45 -14.09 22.21
CA LEU A 192 6.63 -13.45 23.25
C LEU A 192 5.66 -14.43 23.91
N LEU A 193 5.11 -15.38 23.17
CA LEU A 193 4.27 -16.43 23.73
C LEU A 193 5.06 -17.30 24.73
N LEU A 194 6.28 -17.69 24.43
CA LEU A 194 7.14 -18.46 25.34
C LEU A 194 7.45 -17.66 26.61
N ILE A 195 7.75 -16.37 26.48
CA ILE A 195 7.97 -15.49 27.63
C ILE A 195 6.70 -15.38 28.49
N ASN A 196 5.53 -15.23 27.85
CA ASN A 196 4.25 -15.12 28.54
C ASN A 196 3.91 -16.41 29.33
N ILE A 197 4.17 -17.59 28.74
CA ILE A 197 4.04 -18.88 29.44
C ILE A 197 4.97 -18.92 30.65
N GLY A 198 6.24 -18.50 30.49
CA GLY A 198 7.20 -18.41 31.59
C GLY A 198 6.74 -17.52 32.73
N LEU A 199 6.22 -16.33 32.39
CA LEU A 199 5.63 -15.40 33.39
C LEU A 199 4.43 -16.03 34.09
N GLY A 200 3.58 -16.76 33.39
CA GLY A 200 2.44 -17.48 33.95
C GLY A 200 2.87 -18.57 34.96
N VAL A 201 3.97 -19.28 34.70
CA VAL A 201 4.53 -20.27 35.63
C VAL A 201 5.11 -19.57 36.91
N ILE A 202 5.83 -18.47 36.73
CA ILE A 202 6.41 -17.68 37.83
C ILE A 202 5.31 -17.16 38.74
N THR A 203 4.25 -16.59 38.21
CA THR A 203 3.13 -16.05 39.02
C THR A 203 2.36 -17.14 39.75
N ARG A 204 2.31 -18.36 39.19
CA ARG A 204 1.74 -19.52 39.90
C ARG A 204 2.62 -19.95 41.07
N ALA A 205 3.94 -19.84 40.95
CA ALA A 205 4.89 -20.18 42.02
C ALA A 205 4.96 -19.09 43.11
N ALA A 206 4.75 -17.83 42.73
CA ALA A 206 4.80 -16.67 43.64
C ALA A 206 3.52 -15.80 43.50
N PRO A 207 2.40 -16.22 44.11
CA PRO A 207 1.10 -15.52 43.95
C PRO A 207 1.08 -14.07 44.48
N ALA A 208 2.07 -13.71 45.31
CA ALA A 208 2.24 -12.34 45.78
C ALA A 208 2.65 -11.34 44.69
N LEU A 209 3.18 -11.83 43.58
CA LEU A 209 3.52 -11.00 42.41
C LEU A 209 2.26 -10.70 41.62
N ASN A 210 1.89 -9.42 41.56
CA ASN A 210 0.80 -8.99 40.70
C ASN A 210 1.22 -9.07 39.23
N ILE A 211 0.66 -10.05 38.50
CA ILE A 211 0.97 -10.30 37.05
C ILE A 211 0.75 -9.06 36.20
N PHE A 212 -0.26 -8.25 36.50
CA PHE A 212 -0.54 -7.04 35.75
C PHE A 212 0.50 -5.94 35.96
N ALA A 213 1.02 -5.84 37.19
CA ALA A 213 2.01 -4.82 37.54
C ALA A 213 3.40 -5.14 36.99
N VAL A 214 3.78 -6.43 36.92
CA VAL A 214 5.12 -6.87 36.49
C VAL A 214 5.10 -7.44 35.07
N GLY A 215 4.09 -8.23 34.74
CA GLY A 215 4.01 -8.93 33.44
C GLY A 215 3.84 -7.99 32.26
N PHE A 216 2.99 -6.97 32.38
CA PHE A 216 2.75 -6.04 31.29
C PHE A 216 4.01 -5.22 30.89
N PRO A 217 4.73 -4.55 31.84
CA PRO A 217 5.98 -3.89 31.48
C PRO A 217 7.06 -4.85 30.98
N ALA A 218 7.14 -6.07 31.51
CA ALA A 218 8.09 -7.08 31.07
C ALA A 218 7.83 -7.52 29.64
N MET A 219 6.57 -7.70 29.25
CA MET A 219 6.20 -8.07 27.86
C MET A 219 6.51 -6.95 26.87
N ILE A 220 6.31 -5.70 27.24
CA ILE A 220 6.67 -4.55 26.40
C ILE A 220 8.19 -4.49 26.20
N LEU A 221 8.97 -4.58 27.26
CA LEU A 221 10.44 -4.57 27.19
C LEU A 221 10.96 -5.74 26.34
N ALA A 222 10.46 -6.95 26.61
CA ALA A 222 10.81 -8.13 25.82
C ALA A 222 10.47 -7.95 24.34
N GLY A 223 9.30 -7.41 24.05
CA GLY A 223 8.86 -7.14 22.67
C GLY A 223 9.75 -6.13 21.95
N ILE A 224 10.16 -5.04 22.62
CA ILE A 224 11.08 -4.05 22.05
C ILE A 224 12.45 -4.68 21.77
N ILE A 225 12.98 -5.48 22.70
CA ILE A 225 14.26 -6.17 22.52
C ILE A 225 14.16 -7.16 21.34
N LEU A 226 13.12 -7.99 21.27
CA LEU A 226 12.91 -8.94 20.20
C LEU A 226 12.72 -8.24 18.84
N LEU A 227 11.97 -7.14 18.80
CA LEU A 227 11.80 -6.33 17.61
C LEU A 227 13.15 -5.78 17.12
N SER A 228 13.96 -5.24 18.04
CA SER A 228 15.29 -4.71 17.73
C SER A 228 16.22 -5.79 17.19
N MET A 229 16.24 -6.97 17.79
CA MET A 229 17.05 -8.11 17.33
C MET A 229 16.58 -8.66 15.98
N SER A 230 15.27 -8.58 15.70
CA SER A 230 14.66 -9.09 14.46
C SER A 230 14.69 -8.08 13.33
N MET A 231 15.19 -6.87 13.54
CA MET A 231 15.07 -5.74 12.58
C MET A 231 15.69 -6.04 11.22
N SER A 232 16.83 -6.74 11.19
CA SER A 232 17.47 -7.16 9.94
C SER A 232 16.57 -8.14 9.16
N SER A 233 16.01 -9.15 9.82
CA SER A 233 15.11 -10.12 9.21
C SER A 233 13.81 -9.46 8.71
N ILE A 234 13.25 -8.53 9.48
CA ILE A 234 12.09 -7.75 9.09
C ILE A 234 12.40 -6.93 7.83
N GLY A 235 13.55 -6.26 7.79
CA GLY A 235 13.98 -5.48 6.64
C GLY A 235 14.05 -6.32 5.36
N PHE A 236 14.65 -7.51 5.41
CA PHE A 236 14.68 -8.44 4.27
C PHE A 236 13.28 -8.88 3.82
N ARG A 237 12.36 -9.14 4.75
CA ARG A 237 10.99 -9.53 4.41
C ARG A 237 10.21 -8.39 3.78
N ILE A 238 10.37 -7.17 4.27
CA ILE A 238 9.78 -5.96 3.68
C ILE A 238 10.31 -5.76 2.25
N GLN A 239 11.63 -5.86 2.07
CA GLN A 239 12.25 -5.76 0.75
C GLN A 239 11.70 -6.82 -0.22
N TRP A 240 11.58 -8.06 0.23
CA TRP A 240 11.00 -9.14 -0.57
C TRP A 240 9.55 -8.87 -0.96
N LEU A 241 8.71 -8.38 -0.03
CA LEU A 241 7.32 -8.02 -0.33
C LEU A 241 7.22 -6.93 -1.40
N TRP A 242 8.10 -5.92 -1.38
CA TRP A 242 8.13 -4.89 -2.41
C TRP A 242 8.57 -5.43 -3.76
N GLN A 243 9.60 -6.26 -3.79
CA GLN A 243 10.08 -6.87 -5.04
C GLN A 243 8.99 -7.77 -5.65
N GLU A 244 8.27 -8.52 -4.82
CA GLU A 244 7.17 -9.35 -5.29
C GLU A 244 5.99 -8.50 -5.80
N SER A 245 5.67 -7.39 -5.11
CA SER A 245 4.67 -6.43 -5.57
C SER A 245 5.00 -5.85 -6.96
N PHE A 246 6.27 -5.51 -7.21
CA PHE A 246 6.72 -5.03 -8.53
C PHE A 246 6.59 -6.10 -9.62
N LYS A 247 6.90 -7.36 -9.31
CA LYS A 247 6.70 -8.47 -10.26
C LYS A 247 5.22 -8.65 -10.59
N ILE A 248 4.34 -8.61 -9.58
CA ILE A 248 2.90 -8.74 -9.79
C ILE A 248 2.37 -7.55 -10.61
N MET A 249 2.88 -6.34 -10.42
CA MET A 249 2.53 -5.21 -11.28
C MET A 249 2.94 -5.45 -12.74
N ASN A 250 4.15 -5.97 -12.98
CA ASN A 250 4.59 -6.36 -14.33
C ASN A 250 3.67 -7.43 -14.93
N GLN A 251 3.33 -8.47 -14.17
CA GLN A 251 2.37 -9.50 -14.63
C GLN A 251 0.99 -8.93 -14.93
N ALA A 252 0.52 -7.99 -14.09
CA ALA A 252 -0.75 -7.30 -14.30
C ALA A 252 -0.78 -6.52 -15.62
N LEU A 253 0.38 -6.00 -16.03
CA LEU A 253 0.55 -5.29 -17.29
C LEU A 253 0.84 -6.22 -18.49
N GLY A 254 1.04 -7.54 -18.25
CA GLY A 254 1.37 -8.50 -19.31
C GLY A 254 2.85 -8.47 -19.71
N VAL A 255 3.71 -7.81 -18.93
CA VAL A 255 5.18 -7.83 -19.08
C VAL A 255 5.71 -9.02 -18.25
N ALA A 256 5.61 -10.22 -18.79
CA ALA A 256 6.13 -11.43 -18.14
C ALA A 256 7.44 -11.88 -18.78
#